data_53e2c689d7e1f3ceed892cac50bd40d6
#
_entry.id   53e2c689d7e1f3ceed892cac50bd40d6
#
_cell.length_a   1.000
_cell.length_b   1.000
_cell.length_c   1.000
_cell.angle_alpha   90.00
_cell.angle_beta   90.00
_cell.angle_gamma   90.00
#
_symmetry.space_group_name_H-M   'P 1'
#
loop_
_entity.id
_entity.type
_entity.pdbx_description
1 polymer ?
#
loop_
_entity_poly.entity_id
_entity_poly.type
_entity_poly.pdbx_seq_one_letter_code
_entity_poly.pdbx_strand_id
1 'polypeptide(L)'
;MAVNISCEYLGDLHVRAVHGPSGHVIVTDAPVDNQGKGEGFSPTDLAATAMATCFLTILGIHAHNTGLDLRGARASVAKHM
;
A
#
# COMPACT_ATOMS: atom_id res chain seq x y z
N MET A 1 -2.08 -6.32 19.57
CA MET A 1 -2.62 -7.15 18.46
C MET A 1 -1.54 -7.31 17.38
N ALA A 2 -1.33 -8.53 16.96
CA ALA A 2 -0.35 -8.81 15.91
C ALA A 2 -1.06 -9.13 14.60
N VAL A 3 -0.55 -8.57 13.51
CA VAL A 3 -1.00 -8.89 12.16
C VAL A 3 0.18 -9.55 11.46
N ASN A 4 0.00 -10.79 11.04
CA ASN A 4 1.05 -11.53 10.38
C ASN A 4 0.92 -11.40 8.87
N ILE A 5 2.03 -11.08 8.24
CA ILE A 5 2.11 -10.95 6.79
C ILE A 5 3.27 -11.83 6.34
N SER A 6 3.02 -12.68 5.35
CA SER A 6 4.06 -13.54 4.80
C SER A 6 4.42 -13.08 3.39
N CYS A 7 5.71 -13.15 3.07
CA CYS A 7 6.22 -12.71 1.79
C CYS A 7 7.04 -13.83 1.16
N GLU A 8 6.91 -13.97 -0.16
CA GLU A 8 7.63 -14.99 -0.91
C GLU A 8 8.21 -14.36 -2.18
N TYR A 9 9.49 -14.57 -2.39
CA TYR A 9 10.13 -14.11 -3.62
C TYR A 9 9.72 -15.03 -4.77
N LEU A 10 9.14 -14.47 -5.81
CA LEU A 10 8.64 -15.24 -6.96
C LEU A 10 9.65 -15.35 -8.09
N GLY A 11 10.76 -14.65 -8.00
CA GLY A 11 11.70 -14.52 -9.11
C GLY A 11 11.37 -13.29 -9.95
N ASP A 12 12.25 -12.91 -10.81
CA ASP A 12 12.08 -11.79 -11.73
C ASP A 12 11.76 -10.47 -10.99
N LEU A 13 12.34 -10.31 -9.79
CA LEU A 13 12.21 -9.12 -8.94
C LEU A 13 10.78 -8.87 -8.46
N HIS A 14 9.95 -9.91 -8.41
CA HIS A 14 8.60 -9.84 -7.87
C HIS A 14 8.53 -10.53 -6.52
N VAL A 15 7.73 -9.97 -5.61
CA VAL A 15 7.48 -10.55 -4.30
C VAL A 15 5.99 -10.58 -4.04
N ARG A 16 5.51 -11.74 -3.61
CA ARG A 16 4.11 -11.95 -3.24
C ARG A 16 3.97 -11.76 -1.74
N ALA A 17 3.04 -10.92 -1.32
CA ALA A 17 2.76 -10.69 0.09
C ALA A 17 1.32 -11.07 0.40
N VAL A 18 1.11 -11.78 1.49
CA VAL A 18 -0.22 -12.25 1.92
C VAL A 18 -0.54 -11.65 3.29
N HIS A 19 -1.68 -10.98 3.36
CA HIS A 19 -2.23 -10.45 4.60
C HIS A 19 -2.88 -11.61 5.36
N GLY A 20 -2.31 -12.00 6.50
CA GLY A 20 -2.77 -13.18 7.23
C GLY A 20 -4.24 -13.15 7.59
N PRO A 21 -4.75 -12.06 8.20
CA PRO A 21 -6.14 -12.05 8.65
C PRO A 21 -7.17 -12.14 7.52
N SER A 22 -6.92 -11.54 6.36
CA SER A 22 -7.90 -11.49 5.27
C SER A 22 -7.59 -12.41 4.11
N GLY A 23 -6.34 -12.89 4.01
CA GLY A 23 -5.89 -13.64 2.84
C GLY A 23 -5.67 -12.76 1.60
N HIS A 24 -5.80 -11.44 1.73
CA HIS A 24 -5.56 -10.54 0.60
C HIS A 24 -4.12 -10.63 0.13
N VAL A 25 -3.92 -10.61 -1.18
CA VAL A 25 -2.60 -10.79 -1.80
C VAL A 25 -2.23 -9.56 -2.62
N ILE A 26 -1.00 -9.10 -2.47
CA ILE A 26 -0.40 -8.11 -3.36
C ILE A 26 0.90 -8.68 -3.91
N VAL A 27 1.29 -8.23 -5.10
CA VAL A 27 2.56 -8.59 -5.71
C VAL A 27 3.31 -7.31 -6.03
N THR A 28 4.55 -7.21 -5.55
CA THR A 28 5.40 -6.06 -5.82
C THR A 28 6.35 -6.34 -6.97
N ASP A 29 6.84 -5.28 -7.59
CA ASP A 29 7.87 -5.33 -8.61
C ASP A 29 8.94 -4.30 -8.27
N ALA A 30 10.18 -4.54 -8.68
CA ALA A 30 11.21 -3.53 -8.54
C ALA A 30 10.88 -2.34 -9.45
N PRO A 31 11.27 -1.12 -9.08
CA PRO A 31 11.01 0.04 -9.93
C PRO A 31 11.82 -0.03 -11.22
N VAL A 32 11.32 0.66 -12.25
CA VAL A 32 11.96 0.65 -13.57
C VAL A 32 13.40 1.16 -13.51
N ASP A 33 13.66 2.16 -12.67
CA ASP A 33 15.00 2.72 -12.51
C ASP A 33 15.93 1.82 -11.68
N ASN A 34 15.45 0.65 -11.25
CA ASN A 34 16.24 -0.32 -10.51
C ASN A 34 15.95 -1.74 -11.01
N GLN A 35 15.99 -1.91 -12.33
CA GLN A 35 15.88 -3.19 -13.04
C GLN A 35 14.50 -3.84 -13.05
N GLY A 36 13.50 -3.21 -12.49
CA GLY A 36 12.13 -3.72 -12.51
C GLY A 36 11.44 -3.39 -13.82
N LYS A 37 10.26 -3.98 -14.02
CA LYS A 37 9.44 -3.75 -15.21
C LYS A 37 8.34 -2.71 -15.01
N GLY A 38 8.17 -2.23 -13.78
CA GLY A 38 7.14 -1.26 -13.48
C GLY A 38 5.74 -1.82 -13.62
N GLU A 39 5.55 -3.09 -13.36
CA GLU A 39 4.27 -3.77 -13.55
C GLU A 39 3.33 -3.57 -12.37
N GLY A 40 3.77 -2.92 -11.32
CA GLY A 40 2.97 -2.65 -10.15
C GLY A 40 3.74 -1.78 -9.17
N PHE A 41 3.28 -1.77 -7.93
CA PHE A 41 3.95 -1.02 -6.86
C PHE A 41 5.28 -1.66 -6.52
N SER A 42 6.32 -0.83 -6.38
CA SER A 42 7.54 -1.27 -5.73
C SER A 42 7.36 -1.24 -4.21
N PRO A 43 8.26 -1.88 -3.44
CA PRO A 43 8.18 -1.77 -1.98
C PRO A 43 8.20 -0.33 -1.46
N THR A 44 8.99 0.54 -2.06
CA THR A 44 9.02 1.96 -1.65
C THR A 44 7.78 2.72 -2.10
N ASP A 45 7.17 2.33 -3.21
CA ASP A 45 5.86 2.88 -3.61
C ASP A 45 4.80 2.54 -2.55
N LEU A 46 4.84 1.31 -2.02
CA LEU A 46 3.92 0.90 -0.96
C LEU A 46 4.13 1.70 0.32
N ALA A 47 5.38 2.01 0.65
CA ALA A 47 5.67 2.82 1.83
C ALA A 47 5.06 4.22 1.67
N ALA A 48 5.19 4.84 0.50
CA ALA A 48 4.58 6.13 0.23
C ALA A 48 3.06 6.04 0.25
N THR A 49 2.50 4.99 -0.36
CA THR A 49 1.06 4.75 -0.39
C THR A 49 0.50 4.58 1.03
N ALA A 50 1.25 3.90 1.91
CA ALA A 50 0.82 3.71 3.29
C ALA A 50 0.62 5.03 4.01
N MET A 51 1.46 6.02 3.76
CA MET A 51 1.32 7.35 4.37
C MET A 51 0.03 8.04 3.91
N ALA A 52 -0.25 8.01 2.62
CA ALA A 52 -1.44 8.66 2.07
C ALA A 52 -2.73 7.94 2.52
N THR A 53 -2.73 6.62 2.48
CA THR A 53 -3.90 5.84 2.89
C THR A 53 -4.14 5.96 4.38
N CYS A 54 -3.10 6.01 5.20
CA CYS A 54 -3.21 6.21 6.64
C CYS A 54 -3.84 7.57 6.95
N PHE A 55 -3.38 8.63 6.28
CA PHE A 55 -3.92 9.97 6.46
C PHE A 55 -5.42 10.02 6.16
N LEU A 56 -5.82 9.45 5.01
CA LEU A 56 -7.23 9.41 4.63
C LEU A 56 -8.05 8.56 5.60
N THR A 57 -7.50 7.46 6.09
CA THR A 57 -8.19 6.59 7.06
C THR A 57 -8.43 7.33 8.37
N ILE A 58 -7.43 8.08 8.86
CA ILE A 58 -7.57 8.85 10.09
C ILE A 58 -8.65 9.91 9.93
N LEU A 59 -8.67 10.61 8.80
CA LEU A 59 -9.72 11.58 8.51
C LEU A 59 -11.08 10.90 8.44
N GLY A 60 -11.15 9.70 7.86
CA GLY A 60 -12.38 8.94 7.77
C GLY A 60 -12.92 8.52 9.13
N ILE A 61 -12.04 8.13 10.04
CA ILE A 61 -12.43 7.80 11.41
C ILE A 61 -13.02 9.02 12.10
N HIS A 62 -12.37 10.18 11.96
CA HIS A 62 -12.89 11.43 12.53
C HIS A 62 -14.26 11.77 11.95
N ALA A 63 -14.40 11.67 10.63
CA ALA A 63 -15.67 11.95 9.95
C ALA A 63 -16.78 11.03 10.45
N HIS A 64 -16.47 9.74 10.59
CA HIS A 64 -17.42 8.75 11.09
C HIS A 64 -17.91 9.14 12.50
N ASN A 65 -17.00 9.57 13.35
CA ASN A 65 -17.34 9.93 14.74
C ASN A 65 -18.09 11.25 14.87
N THR A 66 -18.01 12.10 13.85
CA THR A 66 -18.67 13.42 13.89
C THR A 66 -19.85 13.55 12.93
N GLY A 67 -20.21 12.46 12.24
CA GLY A 67 -21.34 12.44 11.32
C GLY A 67 -21.07 13.09 9.97
N LEU A 68 -19.81 13.31 9.63
CA LEU A 68 -19.44 13.86 8.32
C LEU A 68 -19.25 12.72 7.31
N ASP A 69 -19.51 13.00 6.04
CA ASP A 69 -19.30 12.06 4.95
C ASP A 69 -18.13 12.55 4.09
N LEU A 70 -17.04 11.80 4.11
CA LEU A 70 -15.84 12.13 3.34
C LEU A 70 -15.66 11.25 2.09
N ARG A 71 -16.69 10.53 1.69
CA ARG A 71 -16.58 9.68 0.48
C ARG A 71 -16.18 10.54 -0.71
N GLY A 72 -15.18 10.06 -1.45
CA GLY A 72 -14.63 10.80 -2.57
C GLY A 72 -13.45 11.69 -2.24
N ALA A 73 -13.10 11.83 -0.94
CA ALA A 73 -11.88 12.54 -0.57
C ALA A 73 -10.67 11.86 -1.21
N ARG A 74 -9.69 12.65 -1.61
CA ARG A 74 -8.54 12.17 -2.38
C ARG A 74 -7.24 12.66 -1.78
N ALA A 75 -6.20 11.86 -1.97
CA ALA A 75 -4.84 12.24 -1.66
C ALA A 75 -3.94 11.78 -2.80
N SER A 76 -2.93 12.57 -3.11
CA SER A 76 -1.88 12.20 -4.04
C SER A 76 -0.57 12.19 -3.31
N VAL A 77 0.29 11.26 -3.64
CA VAL A 77 1.61 11.17 -3.04
C VAL A 77 2.62 10.93 -4.14
N ALA A 78 3.75 11.61 -4.05
CA ALA A 78 4.85 11.42 -4.98
C ALA A 78 6.07 10.94 -4.20
N LYS A 79 6.73 9.92 -4.74
CA LYS A 79 7.94 9.37 -4.17
C LYS A 79 9.12 9.91 -4.99
N HIS A 80 10.09 10.52 -4.32
CA HIS A 80 11.31 11.02 -4.94
C HIS A 80 12.50 10.25 -4.37
N MET A 81 13.21 9.56 -5.23
CA MET A 81 14.38 8.75 -4.83
C MET A 81 15.67 9.38 -5.34
#